data_e2b9772048e3da4e40f35493b897f488
#
_entry.id   e2b9772048e3da4e40f35493b897f488
#
_cell.length_a   1.000
_cell.length_b   1.000
_cell.length_c   1.000
_cell.angle_alpha   90.00
_cell.angle_beta   90.00
_cell.angle_gamma   90.00
#
_symmetry.space_group_name_H-M   'P 1'
#
loop_
_entity.id
_entity.type
_entity.pdbx_description
1 polymer ?
#
loop_
_entity_poly.entity_id
_entity_poly.type
_entity_poly.pdbx_seq_one_letter_code
_entity_poly.pdbx_strand_id
1 'polypeptide(L)'
;MRFSLHRMLRPFRPRLTAVGLAVLLLPVACTSNQGADTEAEASPNTLTQAEQEAGWTLLFDGESFDGWTGLGRDTIPKGHWTIEDGAIRKMESGKVPKAPDGQPLEGGDIMTEDAYRHFELKLEWKASEGGNSGIKYNVSDSLSTAHDPQHAALGFEYQLLDDERHPDSEDPTHRAAGLYDLIAPSDEKPLKPAGEWNQARLVFKGNHGEHWLNGEKVLEYDLDSARFDSLFAASKYADTEGFRTRRAGHIVLQDHGNDFWFRNVKIRTLPADQ
;
A
#
# COMPACT_ATOMS: atom_id res chain seq x y z
N MET A 1 -6.40 82.06 -4.69
CA MET A 1 -6.26 83.28 -3.86
C MET A 1 -5.33 83.01 -2.68
N ARG A 2 -4.25 83.83 -2.64
CA ARG A 2 -3.41 84.15 -1.50
C ARG A 2 -2.78 83.01 -0.67
N PHE A 3 -1.47 82.78 -0.83
CA PHE A 3 -0.26 83.41 -0.26
C PHE A 3 -0.29 83.47 1.26
N SER A 4 0.67 82.82 1.95
CA SER A 4 1.78 83.55 2.60
C SER A 4 2.83 82.60 3.18
N LEU A 5 4.07 82.84 2.79
CA LEU A 5 5.30 82.42 3.42
C LEU A 5 5.40 82.98 4.85
N HIS A 6 6.09 82.36 5.75
CA HIS A 6 7.06 82.99 6.64
C HIS A 6 8.17 82.04 7.05
N ARG A 7 9.30 82.56 6.96
CA ARG A 7 10.72 82.20 7.05
C ARG A 7 11.28 82.47 8.45
N MET A 8 12.39 81.80 8.77
CA MET A 8 13.45 82.17 9.73
C MET A 8 13.27 81.61 11.15
N LEU A 9 14.30 81.15 11.85
CA LEU A 9 15.75 81.30 11.90
C LEU A 9 16.41 80.23 12.74
N ARG A 10 17.63 79.85 12.39
CA ARG A 10 18.53 79.00 13.23
C ARG A 10 19.24 79.95 14.28
N PRO A 11 19.74 79.32 15.40
CA PRO A 11 21.14 79.41 15.70
C PRO A 11 21.82 78.15 16.27
N PHE A 12 22.89 77.92 15.90
CA PHE A 12 24.29 77.60 16.16
C PHE A 12 24.67 77.13 17.60
N ARG A 13 25.18 75.85 17.70
CA ARG A 13 26.35 75.24 18.38
C ARG A 13 26.48 75.30 19.93
N PRO A 14 27.23 74.40 20.61
CA PRO A 14 28.49 73.73 20.21
C PRO A 14 28.67 72.24 20.48
N ARG A 15 29.78 71.73 19.96
CA ARG A 15 30.27 70.33 20.05
C ARG A 15 30.78 70.01 21.46
N LEU A 16 30.43 68.87 21.99
CA LEU A 16 31.16 68.08 22.99
C LEU A 16 31.50 66.75 22.45
N THR A 17 32.79 66.46 22.31
CA THR A 17 33.35 65.13 22.04
C THR A 17 33.34 64.30 23.32
N ALA A 18 32.60 63.19 23.33
CA ALA A 18 32.76 62.18 24.34
C ALA A 18 33.22 60.88 23.64
N VAL A 19 34.44 60.48 24.05
CA VAL A 19 35.00 59.17 23.65
C VAL A 19 34.28 58.10 24.44
N GLY A 20 33.44 57.31 23.76
CA GLY A 20 32.76 56.18 24.35
C GLY A 20 33.32 54.88 23.78
N LEU A 21 33.90 54.11 24.68
CA LEU A 21 34.45 52.78 24.46
C LEU A 21 33.33 51.83 23.91
N ALA A 22 33.42 51.45 22.64
CA ALA A 22 32.50 50.48 22.05
C ALA A 22 32.92 49.07 22.46
N VAL A 23 32.17 48.48 23.39
CA VAL A 23 32.19 47.03 23.66
C VAL A 23 31.42 46.37 22.53
N LEU A 24 32.14 45.69 21.62
CA LEU A 24 31.54 44.81 20.62
C LEU A 24 31.00 43.55 21.35
N LEU A 25 29.70 43.52 21.61
CA LEU A 25 28.95 42.32 21.89
C LEU A 25 28.63 41.64 20.55
N LEU A 26 29.39 40.62 20.21
CA LEU A 26 29.02 39.69 19.11
C LEU A 26 27.80 38.89 19.54
N PRO A 27 26.70 38.88 18.80
CA PRO A 27 25.63 37.93 19.03
C PRO A 27 26.13 36.54 18.60
N VAL A 28 26.26 35.62 19.55
CA VAL A 28 26.35 34.20 19.25
C VAL A 28 24.97 33.82 18.68
N ALA A 29 24.87 33.80 17.37
CA ALA A 29 23.74 33.18 16.68
C ALA A 29 23.87 31.69 16.91
N CYS A 30 23.14 31.15 17.89
CA CYS A 30 22.80 29.71 17.89
C CYS A 30 21.90 29.46 16.67
N THR A 31 22.52 29.14 15.54
CA THR A 31 21.80 28.45 14.47
C THR A 31 21.42 27.07 14.99
N SER A 32 20.20 26.95 15.53
CA SER A 32 19.54 25.65 15.63
C SER A 32 19.33 25.18 14.19
N ASN A 33 20.26 24.36 13.73
CA ASN A 33 20.09 23.57 12.53
C ASN A 33 19.02 22.54 12.86
N GLN A 34 17.74 22.89 12.71
CA GLN A 34 16.69 21.92 12.56
C GLN A 34 16.89 21.33 11.15
N GLY A 35 17.85 20.41 11.08
CA GLY A 35 17.83 19.44 10.01
C GLY A 35 16.48 18.74 10.12
N ALA A 36 15.58 19.01 9.17
CA ALA A 36 14.56 18.05 8.86
C ALA A 36 15.34 16.79 8.45
N ASP A 37 15.41 15.80 9.33
CA ASP A 37 15.78 14.45 8.97
C ASP A 37 14.73 14.01 7.94
N THR A 38 14.99 14.31 6.68
CA THR A 38 14.39 13.54 5.59
C THR A 38 14.97 12.14 5.80
N GLU A 39 14.19 11.27 6.44
CA GLU A 39 14.49 9.83 6.40
C GLU A 39 14.72 9.52 4.92
N ALA A 40 15.94 9.15 4.58
CA ALA A 40 16.25 8.71 3.24
C ALA A 40 15.33 7.52 2.99
N GLU A 41 14.46 7.63 1.98
CA GLU A 41 13.60 6.51 1.59
C GLU A 41 14.51 5.29 1.39
N ALA A 42 14.22 4.22 2.11
CA ALA A 42 14.97 2.99 1.97
C ALA A 42 14.89 2.52 0.52
N SER A 43 15.98 1.93 0.02
CA SER A 43 15.92 1.26 -1.29
C SER A 43 14.77 0.25 -1.31
N PRO A 44 14.11 0.04 -2.45
CA PRO A 44 13.08 -0.99 -2.53
C PRO A 44 13.55 -2.34 -1.96
N ASN A 45 12.62 -3.08 -1.34
CA ASN A 45 12.87 -4.38 -0.73
C ASN A 45 13.93 -4.38 0.39
N THR A 46 14.03 -3.27 1.11
CA THR A 46 14.85 -3.14 2.32
C THR A 46 14.03 -2.61 3.47
N LEU A 47 14.45 -2.91 4.70
CA LEU A 47 13.86 -2.34 5.91
C LEU A 47 14.78 -1.24 6.45
N THR A 48 14.19 -0.11 6.79
CA THR A 48 14.87 0.91 7.60
C THR A 48 15.14 0.37 9.01
N GLN A 49 16.06 0.97 9.74
CA GLN A 49 16.29 0.61 11.14
C GLN A 49 15.01 0.76 11.98
N ALA A 50 14.26 1.83 11.77
CA ALA A 50 12.99 2.08 12.47
C ALA A 50 11.95 0.98 12.19
N GLU A 51 11.88 0.47 10.96
CA GLU A 51 11.01 -0.64 10.61
C GLU A 51 11.45 -1.95 11.28
N GLN A 52 12.75 -2.24 11.30
CA GLN A 52 13.28 -3.42 12.00
C GLN A 52 12.95 -3.37 13.50
N GLU A 53 13.15 -2.23 14.14
CA GLU A 53 12.81 -2.00 15.56
C GLU A 53 11.28 -2.09 15.81
N ALA A 54 10.46 -1.72 14.83
CA ALA A 54 9.00 -1.84 14.88
C ALA A 54 8.48 -3.25 14.54
N GLY A 55 9.37 -4.22 14.32
CA GLY A 55 9.04 -5.63 14.08
C GLY A 55 8.55 -5.94 12.66
N TRP A 56 8.90 -5.11 11.68
CA TRP A 56 8.65 -5.42 10.28
C TRP A 56 9.59 -6.51 9.78
N THR A 57 9.09 -7.37 8.90
CA THR A 57 9.85 -8.36 8.13
C THR A 57 9.52 -8.22 6.65
N LEU A 58 10.50 -8.45 5.79
CA LEU A 58 10.27 -8.53 4.35
C LEU A 58 9.61 -9.86 4.01
N LEU A 59 8.60 -9.82 3.15
CA LEU A 59 8.02 -10.97 2.49
C LEU A 59 8.60 -11.16 1.08
N PHE A 60 9.36 -10.19 0.58
CA PHE A 60 10.03 -10.23 -0.71
C PHE A 60 11.33 -9.44 -0.65
N ASP A 61 12.43 -10.08 -1.02
CA ASP A 61 13.78 -9.53 -0.98
C ASP A 61 14.22 -8.81 -2.26
N GLY A 62 13.40 -8.89 -3.32
CA GLY A 62 13.71 -8.35 -4.65
C GLY A 62 14.40 -9.34 -5.59
N GLU A 63 14.79 -10.53 -5.12
CA GLU A 63 15.65 -11.48 -5.84
C GLU A 63 15.05 -12.88 -5.94
N SER A 64 14.27 -13.33 -4.95
CA SER A 64 13.73 -14.69 -4.88
C SER A 64 12.26 -14.75 -4.52
N PHE A 65 11.64 -15.92 -4.74
CA PHE A 65 10.31 -16.25 -4.23
C PHE A 65 10.38 -17.01 -2.90
N ASP A 66 11.47 -16.91 -2.16
CA ASP A 66 11.59 -17.55 -0.86
C ASP A 66 10.46 -17.10 0.08
N GLY A 67 9.78 -18.06 0.72
CA GLY A 67 8.59 -17.82 1.54
C GLY A 67 7.27 -17.67 0.74
N TRP A 68 7.31 -17.91 -0.58
CA TRP A 68 6.13 -17.92 -1.44
C TRP A 68 5.96 -19.25 -2.16
N THR A 69 4.71 -19.67 -2.36
CA THR A 69 4.34 -20.84 -3.14
C THR A 69 3.11 -20.57 -4.01
N GLY A 70 2.79 -21.43 -4.95
CA GLY A 70 1.52 -21.36 -5.67
C GLY A 70 0.37 -21.89 -4.82
N LEU A 71 -0.80 -21.29 -4.93
CA LEU A 71 -1.99 -21.78 -4.25
C LEU A 71 -2.33 -23.22 -4.71
N GLY A 72 -2.45 -24.16 -3.75
CA GLY A 72 -2.68 -25.56 -4.04
C GLY A 72 -1.51 -26.30 -4.70
N ARG A 73 -0.28 -25.76 -4.60
CA ARG A 73 0.93 -26.29 -5.24
C ARG A 73 2.15 -26.09 -4.34
N ASP A 74 3.21 -26.85 -4.62
CA ASP A 74 4.49 -26.73 -3.94
C ASP A 74 5.47 -25.75 -4.65
N THR A 75 5.04 -25.13 -5.75
CA THR A 75 5.92 -24.26 -6.56
C THR A 75 5.15 -23.09 -7.16
N ILE A 76 5.89 -22.01 -7.43
CA ILE A 76 5.36 -20.84 -8.15
C ILE A 76 4.91 -21.23 -9.56
N PRO A 77 3.73 -20.78 -10.05
CA PRO A 77 3.23 -21.04 -11.41
C PRO A 77 4.22 -20.55 -12.47
N LYS A 78 4.85 -21.52 -13.15
CA LYS A 78 5.96 -21.25 -14.05
C LYS A 78 5.56 -20.33 -15.22
N GLY A 79 6.32 -19.26 -15.43
CA GLY A 79 6.12 -18.32 -16.52
C GLY A 79 4.99 -17.32 -16.30
N HIS A 80 4.10 -17.55 -15.32
CA HIS A 80 3.07 -16.60 -14.93
C HIS A 80 3.59 -15.56 -13.94
N TRP A 81 4.50 -15.98 -13.09
CA TRP A 81 5.15 -15.12 -12.10
C TRP A 81 6.66 -15.11 -12.34
N THR A 82 7.25 -13.94 -12.38
CA THR A 82 8.67 -13.71 -12.58
C THR A 82 9.18 -12.62 -11.66
N ILE A 83 10.48 -12.47 -11.53
CA ILE A 83 11.10 -11.32 -10.88
C ILE A 83 11.76 -10.48 -11.96
N GLU A 84 11.42 -9.19 -12.00
CA GLU A 84 11.91 -8.23 -12.97
C GLU A 84 12.21 -6.89 -12.28
N ASP A 85 13.42 -6.39 -12.40
CA ASP A 85 13.86 -5.12 -11.81
C ASP A 85 13.56 -4.99 -10.30
N GLY A 86 13.74 -6.07 -9.54
CA GLY A 86 13.46 -6.10 -8.10
C GLY A 86 11.98 -6.09 -7.76
N ALA A 87 11.10 -6.44 -8.68
CA ALA A 87 9.66 -6.58 -8.43
C ALA A 87 9.17 -7.98 -8.81
N ILE A 88 8.24 -8.53 -8.03
CA ILE A 88 7.42 -9.65 -8.47
C ILE A 88 6.55 -9.15 -9.61
N ARG A 89 6.62 -9.81 -10.76
CA ARG A 89 5.77 -9.53 -11.90
C ARG A 89 4.83 -10.70 -12.17
N LYS A 90 3.53 -10.42 -12.17
CA LYS A 90 2.53 -11.26 -12.84
C LYS A 90 2.58 -10.93 -14.33
N MET A 91 2.88 -11.90 -15.15
CA MET A 91 2.93 -11.74 -16.59
C MET A 91 1.54 -11.85 -17.21
N GLU A 92 1.21 -10.96 -18.15
CA GLU A 92 -0.03 -11.06 -18.91
C GLU A 92 -0.18 -12.44 -19.54
N SER A 93 -1.35 -13.08 -19.38
CA SER A 93 -1.57 -14.47 -19.78
C SER A 93 -1.28 -14.75 -21.25
N GLY A 94 -1.56 -13.76 -22.13
CA GLY A 94 -1.24 -13.86 -23.56
C GLY A 94 0.27 -13.84 -23.90
N LYS A 95 1.11 -13.44 -22.95
CA LYS A 95 2.58 -13.37 -23.10
C LYS A 95 3.32 -14.52 -22.43
N VAL A 96 2.61 -15.37 -21.66
CA VAL A 96 3.21 -16.52 -20.97
C VAL A 96 3.71 -17.51 -22.02
N PRO A 97 4.98 -17.98 -21.91
CA PRO A 97 5.52 -18.99 -22.81
C PRO A 97 4.70 -20.30 -22.73
N LYS A 98 4.54 -20.96 -23.86
CA LYS A 98 3.94 -22.28 -23.90
C LYS A 98 4.92 -23.37 -23.46
N ALA A 99 4.39 -24.48 -22.96
CA ALA A 99 5.17 -25.67 -22.69
C ALA A 99 5.78 -26.25 -24.00
N PRO A 100 6.83 -27.11 -23.91
CA PRO A 100 7.47 -27.70 -25.09
C PRO A 100 6.54 -28.46 -26.03
N ASP A 101 5.41 -28.96 -25.53
CA ASP A 101 4.35 -29.62 -26.30
C ASP A 101 3.34 -28.65 -26.93
N GLY A 102 3.55 -27.31 -26.74
CA GLY A 102 2.71 -26.24 -27.26
C GLY A 102 1.48 -25.93 -26.43
N GLN A 103 1.26 -26.61 -25.31
CA GLN A 103 0.13 -26.32 -24.42
C GLN A 103 0.38 -25.06 -23.56
N PRO A 104 -0.65 -24.29 -23.17
CA PRO A 104 -0.52 -23.24 -22.19
C PRO A 104 0.00 -23.78 -20.86
N LEU A 105 0.88 -23.01 -20.20
CA LEU A 105 1.23 -23.28 -18.80
C LEU A 105 0.05 -22.89 -17.89
N GLU A 106 -0.14 -23.64 -16.81
CA GLU A 106 -1.18 -23.34 -15.83
C GLU A 106 -0.78 -22.12 -14.99
N GLY A 107 -1.67 -21.13 -14.91
CA GLY A 107 -1.59 -19.98 -14.03
C GLY A 107 -2.05 -20.27 -12.60
N GLY A 108 -2.35 -19.23 -11.89
CA GLY A 108 -2.92 -19.25 -10.55
C GLY A 108 -2.22 -18.30 -9.58
N ASP A 109 -2.88 -18.08 -8.46
CA ASP A 109 -2.44 -17.18 -7.40
C ASP A 109 -1.17 -17.71 -6.72
N ILE A 110 -0.37 -16.79 -6.18
CA ILE A 110 0.75 -17.11 -5.28
C ILE A 110 0.43 -16.66 -3.87
N MET A 111 0.90 -17.42 -2.88
CA MET A 111 0.63 -17.16 -1.47
C MET A 111 1.89 -17.24 -0.62
N THR A 112 1.90 -16.57 0.52
CA THR A 112 2.93 -16.77 1.54
C THR A 112 2.86 -18.18 2.11
N GLU A 113 4.02 -18.78 2.42
CA GLU A 113 4.08 -20.08 3.13
C GLU A 113 3.56 -19.95 4.56
N ASP A 114 3.85 -18.81 5.20
CA ASP A 114 3.35 -18.50 6.55
C ASP A 114 1.93 -17.93 6.52
N ALA A 115 1.17 -18.19 7.59
CA ALA A 115 -0.15 -17.65 7.83
C ALA A 115 -0.12 -16.56 8.92
N TYR A 116 -0.92 -15.52 8.74
CA TYR A 116 -0.97 -14.36 9.62
C TYR A 116 -2.37 -14.19 10.22
N ARG A 117 -2.42 -13.70 11.47
CA ARG A 117 -3.69 -13.50 12.19
C ARG A 117 -3.99 -12.02 12.48
N HIS A 118 -3.06 -11.33 13.13
CA HIS A 118 -3.12 -9.92 13.43
C HIS A 118 -1.89 -9.29 12.80
N PHE A 119 -2.08 -8.47 11.79
CA PHE A 119 -0.97 -7.99 11.01
C PHE A 119 -1.20 -6.59 10.44
N GLU A 120 -0.11 -5.96 10.10
CA GLU A 120 -0.07 -4.83 9.19
C GLU A 120 0.83 -5.21 8.02
N LEU A 121 0.27 -5.14 6.82
CA LEU A 121 0.94 -5.40 5.55
C LEU A 121 1.15 -4.08 4.83
N LYS A 122 2.32 -3.89 4.24
CA LYS A 122 2.60 -2.82 3.28
C LYS A 122 3.23 -3.41 2.03
N LEU A 123 2.85 -2.87 0.89
CA LEU A 123 3.53 -3.15 -0.37
C LEU A 123 3.31 -2.03 -1.37
N GLU A 124 4.13 -1.99 -2.39
CA GLU A 124 3.91 -1.15 -3.56
C GLU A 124 3.47 -2.01 -4.73
N TRP A 125 2.54 -1.47 -5.52
CA TRP A 125 1.99 -2.15 -6.69
C TRP A 125 1.87 -1.20 -7.88
N LYS A 126 1.95 -1.77 -9.08
CA LYS A 126 1.81 -1.06 -10.33
C LYS A 126 0.99 -1.91 -11.30
N ALA A 127 -0.08 -1.34 -11.84
CA ALA A 127 -0.92 -1.97 -12.85
C ALA A 127 -0.48 -1.62 -14.26
N SER A 128 -0.65 -2.54 -15.21
CA SER A 128 -0.73 -2.19 -16.63
C SER A 128 -2.02 -1.45 -16.93
N GLU A 129 -2.14 -0.84 -18.12
CA GLU A 129 -3.41 -0.27 -18.58
C GLU A 129 -4.51 -1.34 -18.60
N GLY A 130 -5.65 -1.03 -18.00
CA GLY A 130 -6.75 -1.98 -17.81
C GLY A 130 -6.39 -3.18 -16.94
N GLY A 131 -5.35 -3.05 -16.09
CA GLY A 131 -4.89 -4.14 -15.22
C GLY A 131 -5.83 -4.41 -14.05
N ASN A 132 -5.95 -5.71 -13.70
CA ASN A 132 -6.69 -6.22 -12.56
C ASN A 132 -5.83 -7.23 -11.80
N SER A 133 -5.85 -7.15 -10.48
CA SER A 133 -5.22 -8.07 -9.53
C SER A 133 -5.83 -7.84 -8.14
N GLY A 134 -5.32 -8.49 -7.09
CA GLY A 134 -5.79 -8.33 -5.72
C GLY A 134 -4.76 -8.78 -4.70
N ILE A 135 -4.85 -8.21 -3.49
CA ILE A 135 -4.18 -8.72 -2.31
C ILE A 135 -5.23 -9.43 -1.47
N LYS A 136 -5.19 -10.76 -1.44
CA LYS A 136 -6.14 -11.50 -0.61
C LYS A 136 -5.52 -11.88 0.73
N TYR A 137 -6.32 -11.94 1.76
CA TYR A 137 -5.89 -12.24 3.12
C TYR A 137 -6.90 -13.09 3.87
N ASN A 138 -6.49 -13.68 4.98
CA ASN A 138 -7.22 -14.73 5.68
C ASN A 138 -7.54 -15.92 4.77
N VAL A 139 -6.69 -16.18 3.79
CA VAL A 139 -6.85 -17.27 2.82
C VAL A 139 -6.48 -18.60 3.47
N SER A 140 -7.28 -19.63 3.20
CA SER A 140 -6.92 -21.02 3.48
C SER A 140 -6.71 -21.74 2.16
N ASP A 141 -5.55 -22.33 1.99
CA ASP A 141 -5.22 -23.13 0.82
C ASP A 141 -6.23 -24.26 0.61
N SER A 142 -6.48 -25.06 1.64
CA SER A 142 -7.40 -26.21 1.55
C SER A 142 -8.86 -25.84 1.22
N LEU A 143 -9.35 -24.68 1.71
CA LEU A 143 -10.69 -24.22 1.33
C LEU A 143 -10.73 -23.71 -0.09
N SER A 144 -9.71 -22.92 -0.47
CA SER A 144 -9.62 -22.36 -1.83
C SER A 144 -9.58 -23.47 -2.87
N THR A 145 -8.73 -24.46 -2.69
CA THR A 145 -8.59 -25.60 -3.61
C THR A 145 -9.80 -26.52 -3.64
N ALA A 146 -10.54 -26.64 -2.53
CA ALA A 146 -11.79 -27.40 -2.49
C ALA A 146 -12.94 -26.65 -3.20
N HIS A 147 -12.92 -25.32 -3.20
CA HIS A 147 -13.95 -24.48 -3.79
C HIS A 147 -13.69 -24.19 -5.28
N ASP A 148 -12.43 -23.88 -5.63
CA ASP A 148 -12.01 -23.59 -7.00
C ASP A 148 -10.74 -24.36 -7.37
N PRO A 149 -10.87 -25.41 -8.22
CA PRO A 149 -9.72 -26.19 -8.67
C PRO A 149 -8.78 -25.41 -9.62
N GLN A 150 -9.13 -24.18 -10.03
CA GLN A 150 -8.29 -23.36 -10.90
C GLN A 150 -7.23 -22.54 -10.16
N HIS A 151 -7.00 -22.83 -8.88
CA HIS A 151 -5.99 -22.15 -8.06
C HIS A 151 -6.24 -20.65 -7.87
N ALA A 152 -7.50 -20.25 -7.74
CA ALA A 152 -7.93 -18.93 -7.32
C ALA A 152 -8.20 -18.91 -5.81
N ALA A 153 -7.56 -18.00 -5.10
CA ALA A 153 -7.66 -17.93 -3.65
C ALA A 153 -9.03 -17.42 -3.18
N LEU A 154 -9.55 -18.01 -2.12
CA LEU A 154 -10.75 -17.60 -1.43
C LEU A 154 -10.42 -16.92 -0.10
N GLY A 155 -10.65 -15.62 -0.02
CA GLY A 155 -10.38 -14.77 1.15
C GLY A 155 -10.87 -13.34 0.94
N PHE A 156 -10.79 -12.50 1.99
CA PHE A 156 -11.02 -11.08 1.82
C PHE A 156 -9.99 -10.50 0.85
N GLU A 157 -10.40 -9.52 0.06
CA GLU A 157 -9.57 -8.98 -1.01
C GLU A 157 -9.51 -7.45 -0.95
N TYR A 158 -8.28 -6.94 -0.84
CA TYR A 158 -7.96 -5.56 -1.17
C TYR A 158 -7.80 -5.50 -2.69
N GLN A 159 -8.76 -4.88 -3.38
CA GLN A 159 -8.77 -4.82 -4.84
C GLN A 159 -7.64 -3.97 -5.39
N LEU A 160 -7.02 -4.43 -6.48
CA LEU A 160 -6.01 -3.70 -7.25
C LEU A 160 -6.49 -3.58 -8.70
N LEU A 161 -6.76 -2.34 -9.14
CA LEU A 161 -7.42 -2.10 -10.42
C LEU A 161 -6.92 -0.82 -11.08
N ASP A 162 -6.88 -0.79 -12.40
CA ASP A 162 -6.91 0.45 -13.17
C ASP A 162 -8.37 0.92 -13.26
N ASP A 163 -8.79 1.75 -12.30
CA ASP A 163 -10.18 2.24 -12.23
C ASP A 163 -10.62 3.05 -13.45
N GLU A 164 -9.67 3.59 -14.22
CA GLU A 164 -9.98 4.41 -15.38
C GLU A 164 -10.38 3.56 -16.60
N ARG A 165 -9.75 2.38 -16.76
CA ARG A 165 -9.88 1.60 -17.99
C ARG A 165 -10.48 0.21 -17.81
N HIS A 166 -10.43 -0.37 -16.60
CA HIS A 166 -10.98 -1.70 -16.39
C HIS A 166 -12.50 -1.63 -16.20
N PRO A 167 -13.29 -2.44 -16.94
CA PRO A 167 -14.76 -2.38 -16.87
C PRO A 167 -15.34 -2.72 -15.49
N ASP A 168 -14.62 -3.50 -14.68
CA ASP A 168 -15.06 -3.89 -13.33
C ASP A 168 -15.22 -2.67 -12.39
N SER A 169 -14.56 -1.54 -12.70
CA SER A 169 -14.68 -0.28 -11.94
C SER A 169 -16.05 0.38 -12.02
N GLU A 170 -16.94 -0.09 -12.90
CA GLU A 170 -18.33 0.37 -12.96
C GLU A 170 -19.06 0.07 -11.64
N ASP A 171 -18.72 -1.06 -10.96
CA ASP A 171 -19.17 -1.32 -9.60
C ASP A 171 -18.23 -0.62 -8.59
N PRO A 172 -18.75 0.29 -7.76
CA PRO A 172 -17.93 0.97 -6.76
C PRO A 172 -17.19 0.02 -5.79
N THR A 173 -17.76 -1.15 -5.48
CA THR A 173 -17.16 -2.13 -4.57
C THR A 173 -16.00 -2.91 -5.20
N HIS A 174 -15.84 -2.82 -6.52
CA HIS A 174 -14.76 -3.45 -7.27
C HIS A 174 -13.60 -2.51 -7.60
N ARG A 175 -13.66 -1.25 -7.17
CA ARG A 175 -12.60 -0.27 -7.41
C ARG A 175 -11.36 -0.52 -6.55
N ALA A 176 -10.21 -0.06 -7.04
CA ALA A 176 -8.93 -0.16 -6.33
C ALA A 176 -9.02 0.27 -4.88
N ALA A 177 -8.42 -0.51 -3.97
CA ALA A 177 -8.45 -0.38 -2.51
C ALA A 177 -9.81 -0.69 -1.85
N GLY A 178 -10.84 -1.07 -2.61
CA GLY A 178 -12.09 -1.61 -2.06
C GLY A 178 -11.90 -2.92 -1.32
N LEU A 179 -12.80 -3.24 -0.40
CA LEU A 179 -13.00 -4.61 0.07
C LEU A 179 -13.93 -5.28 -0.96
N TYR A 180 -13.34 -6.00 -1.88
CA TYR A 180 -13.99 -6.47 -3.12
C TYR A 180 -15.35 -7.11 -2.88
N ASP A 181 -16.35 -6.69 -3.66
CA ASP A 181 -17.75 -7.13 -3.62
C ASP A 181 -18.46 -6.86 -2.27
N LEU A 182 -17.84 -6.11 -1.36
CA LEU A 182 -18.37 -5.84 -0.01
C LEU A 182 -18.44 -4.35 0.31
N ILE A 183 -17.33 -3.62 0.24
CA ILE A 183 -17.26 -2.22 0.65
C ILE A 183 -16.47 -1.39 -0.36
N ALA A 184 -17.12 -0.38 -0.92
CA ALA A 184 -16.46 0.59 -1.77
C ALA A 184 -15.43 1.44 -0.98
N PRO A 185 -14.28 1.78 -1.58
CA PRO A 185 -13.36 2.73 -0.99
C PRO A 185 -13.91 4.16 -1.07
N SER A 186 -13.27 5.11 -0.37
CA SER A 186 -13.57 6.54 -0.53
C SER A 186 -13.46 6.97 -2.00
N ASP A 187 -14.40 7.80 -2.46
CA ASP A 187 -14.36 8.37 -3.82
C ASP A 187 -13.17 9.33 -4.01
N GLU A 188 -12.66 9.93 -2.91
CA GLU A 188 -11.51 10.86 -2.92
C GLU A 188 -10.15 10.14 -2.74
N LYS A 189 -10.11 8.82 -2.88
CA LYS A 189 -8.87 8.05 -2.71
C LYS A 189 -7.75 8.54 -3.64
N PRO A 190 -6.50 8.63 -3.16
CA PRO A 190 -5.37 9.15 -3.92
C PRO A 190 -4.77 8.11 -4.88
N LEU A 191 -5.57 7.51 -5.75
CA LEU A 191 -5.12 6.52 -6.72
C LEU A 191 -4.26 7.17 -7.80
N LYS A 192 -3.06 6.62 -8.02
CA LYS A 192 -2.21 6.99 -9.16
C LYS A 192 -2.56 6.14 -10.38
N PRO A 193 -2.40 6.69 -11.60
CA PRO A 193 -2.79 6.00 -12.82
C PRO A 193 -1.97 4.75 -13.10
N ALA A 194 -2.45 3.91 -14.03
CA ALA A 194 -1.72 2.76 -14.54
C ALA A 194 -0.30 3.16 -15.01
N GLY A 195 0.68 2.30 -14.74
CA GLY A 195 2.10 2.55 -14.98
C GLY A 195 2.84 3.24 -13.84
N GLU A 196 2.15 3.78 -12.85
CA GLU A 196 2.74 4.40 -11.65
C GLU A 196 2.66 3.47 -10.42
N TRP A 197 3.62 3.63 -9.51
CA TRP A 197 3.65 2.89 -8.27
C TRP A 197 2.68 3.48 -7.26
N ASN A 198 1.72 2.67 -6.80
CA ASN A 198 0.82 2.93 -5.68
C ASN A 198 1.31 2.16 -4.44
N GLN A 199 1.02 2.68 -3.26
CA GLN A 199 1.29 2.01 -1.99
C GLN A 199 -0.02 1.53 -1.38
N ALA A 200 -0.11 0.22 -1.12
CA ALA A 200 -1.15 -0.37 -0.30
C ALA A 200 -0.63 -0.57 1.12
N ARG A 201 -1.49 -0.24 2.10
CA ARG A 201 -1.31 -0.63 3.50
C ARG A 201 -2.61 -1.24 3.97
N LEU A 202 -2.53 -2.42 4.57
CA LEU A 202 -3.65 -3.18 5.08
C LEU A 202 -3.39 -3.49 6.55
N VAL A 203 -4.36 -3.21 7.41
CA VAL A 203 -4.34 -3.57 8.82
C VAL A 203 -5.48 -4.55 9.07
N PHE A 204 -5.17 -5.68 9.69
CA PHE A 204 -6.18 -6.63 10.14
C PHE A 204 -5.88 -7.06 11.58
N LYS A 205 -6.79 -6.74 12.50
CA LYS A 205 -6.63 -7.06 13.92
C LYS A 205 -7.97 -7.47 14.54
N GLY A 206 -8.04 -8.70 15.04
CA GLY A 206 -9.30 -9.25 15.57
C GLY A 206 -10.38 -9.36 14.50
N ASN A 207 -11.39 -8.52 14.61
CA ASN A 207 -12.50 -8.38 13.68
C ASN A 207 -12.43 -7.09 12.85
N HIS A 208 -11.44 -6.23 13.14
CA HIS A 208 -11.28 -4.93 12.50
C HIS A 208 -10.30 -5.00 11.33
N GLY A 209 -10.69 -4.41 10.20
CA GLY A 209 -9.84 -4.25 9.02
C GLY A 209 -9.81 -2.81 8.52
N GLU A 210 -8.65 -2.38 8.02
CA GLU A 210 -8.46 -1.09 7.39
C GLU A 210 -7.72 -1.25 6.06
N HIS A 211 -8.19 -0.54 5.03
CA HIS A 211 -7.47 -0.37 3.77
C HIS A 211 -6.99 1.06 3.62
N TRP A 212 -5.72 1.20 3.27
CA TRP A 212 -5.05 2.46 3.04
C TRP A 212 -4.42 2.48 1.65
N LEU A 213 -4.53 3.59 0.95
CA LEU A 213 -3.94 3.81 -0.37
C LEU A 213 -3.10 5.08 -0.34
N ASN A 214 -1.83 5.00 -0.73
CA ASN A 214 -0.90 6.15 -0.82
C ASN A 214 -0.90 7.04 0.44
N GLY A 215 -0.97 6.42 1.62
CA GLY A 215 -0.91 7.09 2.91
C GLY A 215 -2.27 7.51 3.49
N GLU A 216 -3.37 7.38 2.76
CA GLU A 216 -4.71 7.74 3.23
C GLU A 216 -5.56 6.50 3.51
N LYS A 217 -6.30 6.50 4.64
CA LYS A 217 -7.27 5.45 4.95
C LYS A 217 -8.51 5.63 4.08
N VAL A 218 -8.78 4.66 3.22
CA VAL A 218 -9.87 4.73 2.23
C VAL A 218 -11.10 3.93 2.61
N LEU A 219 -10.96 2.96 3.50
CA LEU A 219 -12.07 2.26 4.15
C LEU A 219 -11.63 1.59 5.45
N GLU A 220 -12.62 1.30 6.31
CA GLU A 220 -12.48 0.46 7.48
C GLU A 220 -13.75 -0.36 7.69
N TYR A 221 -13.65 -1.48 8.38
CA TYR A 221 -14.79 -2.35 8.67
C TYR A 221 -14.57 -3.18 9.93
N ASP A 222 -15.70 -3.58 10.53
CA ASP A 222 -15.76 -4.53 11.63
C ASP A 222 -16.62 -5.72 11.22
N LEU A 223 -16.03 -6.91 11.23
CA LEU A 223 -16.68 -8.15 10.81
C LEU A 223 -17.93 -8.52 11.67
N ASP A 224 -17.99 -8.05 12.90
CA ASP A 224 -19.09 -8.31 13.84
C ASP A 224 -20.17 -7.22 13.83
N SER A 225 -20.07 -6.23 12.91
CA SER A 225 -21.05 -5.17 12.80
C SER A 225 -22.30 -5.61 12.03
N ALA A 226 -23.48 -5.13 12.43
CA ALA A 226 -24.72 -5.35 11.68
C ALA A 226 -24.65 -4.82 10.22
N ARG A 227 -23.84 -3.76 10.00
CA ARG A 227 -23.58 -3.26 8.65
C ARG A 227 -22.86 -4.32 7.82
N PHE A 228 -21.81 -4.92 8.37
CA PHE A 228 -21.06 -5.95 7.65
C PHE A 228 -21.92 -7.19 7.39
N ASP A 229 -22.78 -7.58 8.36
CA ASP A 229 -23.75 -8.67 8.17
C ASP A 229 -24.62 -8.47 6.94
N SER A 230 -25.15 -7.26 6.76
CA SER A 230 -26.03 -6.92 5.64
C SER A 230 -25.27 -6.92 4.31
N LEU A 231 -24.04 -6.37 4.29
CA LEU A 231 -23.20 -6.33 3.09
C LEU A 231 -22.77 -7.74 2.68
N PHE A 232 -22.36 -8.56 3.64
CA PHE A 232 -21.94 -9.93 3.39
C PHE A 232 -23.09 -10.78 2.82
N ALA A 233 -24.29 -10.66 3.39
CA ALA A 233 -25.48 -11.37 2.92
C ALA A 233 -25.90 -10.98 1.50
N ALA A 234 -25.53 -9.80 1.03
CA ALA A 234 -25.80 -9.32 -0.33
C ALA A 234 -24.67 -9.63 -1.32
N SER A 235 -23.50 -10.06 -0.85
CA SER A 235 -22.33 -10.32 -1.69
C SER A 235 -22.35 -11.71 -2.33
N LYS A 236 -21.48 -11.90 -3.33
CA LYS A 236 -21.26 -13.22 -3.94
C LYS A 236 -20.73 -14.28 -2.96
N TYR A 237 -20.24 -13.86 -1.80
CA TYR A 237 -19.66 -14.73 -0.78
C TYR A 237 -20.69 -15.26 0.24
N ALA A 238 -21.96 -14.82 0.17
CA ALA A 238 -23.02 -15.13 1.16
C ALA A 238 -23.12 -16.60 1.49
N ASP A 239 -23.06 -17.46 0.46
CA ASP A 239 -23.21 -18.91 0.58
C ASP A 239 -21.86 -19.65 0.68
N THR A 240 -20.74 -18.94 0.80
CA THR A 240 -19.41 -19.53 0.89
C THR A 240 -19.09 -19.91 2.33
N GLU A 241 -19.20 -21.20 2.65
CA GLU A 241 -18.94 -21.71 3.99
C GLU A 241 -17.51 -21.37 4.46
N GLY A 242 -17.39 -20.87 5.69
CA GLY A 242 -16.10 -20.54 6.30
C GLY A 242 -15.44 -19.25 5.81
N PHE A 243 -15.94 -18.58 4.77
CA PHE A 243 -15.34 -17.33 4.27
C PHE A 243 -15.30 -16.24 5.35
N ARG A 244 -16.44 -15.94 5.94
CA ARG A 244 -16.58 -14.84 6.92
C ARG A 244 -15.92 -15.12 8.27
N THR A 245 -15.80 -16.35 8.66
CA THR A 245 -15.37 -16.73 10.03
C THR A 245 -13.87 -16.76 10.22
N ARG A 246 -13.10 -16.61 9.15
CA ARG A 246 -11.65 -16.67 9.23
C ARG A 246 -11.04 -15.41 9.80
N ARG A 247 -10.07 -15.60 10.68
CA ARG A 247 -9.30 -14.53 11.33
C ARG A 247 -7.80 -14.73 11.18
N ALA A 248 -7.41 -15.73 10.39
CA ALA A 248 -6.01 -16.05 10.08
C ALA A 248 -5.94 -16.75 8.73
N GLY A 249 -4.83 -16.61 8.04
CA GLY A 249 -4.56 -17.26 6.76
C GLY A 249 -3.38 -16.64 6.05
N HIS A 250 -3.15 -17.12 4.84
CA HIS A 250 -2.08 -16.66 3.98
C HIS A 250 -2.40 -15.29 3.37
N ILE A 251 -1.34 -14.58 3.01
CA ILE A 251 -1.41 -13.40 2.12
C ILE A 251 -1.21 -13.91 0.70
N VAL A 252 -2.03 -13.43 -0.22
CA VAL A 252 -2.06 -13.90 -1.60
C VAL A 252 -1.96 -12.73 -2.56
N LEU A 253 -1.18 -12.89 -3.64
CA LEU A 253 -1.20 -12.03 -4.81
C LEU A 253 -1.96 -12.74 -5.93
N GLN A 254 -2.97 -12.06 -6.48
CA GLN A 254 -3.90 -12.66 -7.42
C GLN A 254 -3.38 -12.66 -8.86
N ASP A 255 -3.54 -13.80 -9.53
CA ASP A 255 -3.42 -13.93 -10.98
C ASP A 255 -4.77 -13.66 -11.67
N HIS A 256 -4.97 -12.43 -12.15
CA HIS A 256 -6.15 -12.06 -12.95
C HIS A 256 -5.86 -11.98 -14.45
N GLY A 257 -4.68 -12.42 -14.88
CA GLY A 257 -4.33 -12.50 -16.30
C GLY A 257 -3.69 -11.25 -16.90
N ASN A 258 -3.55 -10.16 -16.17
CA ASN A 258 -2.92 -8.92 -16.62
C ASN A 258 -1.47 -8.80 -16.15
N ASP A 259 -0.66 -7.95 -16.84
CA ASP A 259 0.63 -7.54 -16.31
C ASP A 259 0.44 -6.70 -15.04
N PHE A 260 1.11 -7.11 -13.96
CA PHE A 260 1.05 -6.45 -12.66
C PHE A 260 2.39 -6.58 -11.93
N TRP A 261 2.80 -5.59 -11.13
CA TRP A 261 4.08 -5.61 -10.43
C TRP A 261 3.90 -5.30 -8.95
N PHE A 262 4.70 -5.98 -8.10
CA PHE A 262 4.71 -5.83 -6.66
C PHE A 262 6.13 -5.72 -6.15
N ARG A 263 6.39 -4.82 -5.20
CA ARG A 263 7.66 -4.67 -4.51
C ARG A 263 7.46 -4.11 -3.10
N ASN A 264 8.52 -4.01 -2.31
CA ASN A 264 8.44 -3.52 -0.93
C ASN A 264 7.42 -4.28 -0.08
N VAL A 265 7.25 -5.59 -0.35
CA VAL A 265 6.27 -6.41 0.36
C VAL A 265 6.81 -6.72 1.75
N LYS A 266 6.20 -6.13 2.78
CA LYS A 266 6.61 -6.27 4.16
C LYS A 266 5.42 -6.36 5.10
N ILE A 267 5.59 -7.13 6.17
CA ILE A 267 4.55 -7.39 7.16
C ILE A 267 5.09 -7.24 8.57
N ARG A 268 4.24 -6.87 9.51
CA ARG A 268 4.50 -7.02 10.94
C ARG A 268 3.31 -7.63 11.64
N THR A 269 3.60 -8.47 12.62
CA THR A 269 2.56 -9.02 13.51
C THR A 269 2.13 -7.95 14.52
N LEU A 270 0.84 -7.81 14.70
CA LEU A 270 0.27 -6.92 15.71
C LEU A 270 -0.09 -7.71 16.98
N PRO A 271 0.03 -7.10 18.18
CA PRO A 271 -0.40 -7.75 19.41
C PRO A 271 -1.90 -8.01 19.36
N ALA A 272 -2.33 -9.16 19.88
CA ALA A 272 -3.75 -9.42 20.14
C ALA A 272 -4.29 -8.37 21.12
N ASP A 273 -5.59 -8.05 21.04
CA ASP A 273 -6.24 -7.23 22.05
C ASP A 273 -6.23 -8.00 23.37
N GLN A 274 -5.88 -7.31 24.45
CA GLN A 274 -5.91 -7.84 25.82
C GLN A 274 -7.33 -7.91 26.34
#